data_3664fb1ab4faca7cd7012692f3eafb77
#
_entry.id   3664fb1ab4faca7cd7012692f3eafb77
#
_cell.length_a   1.000
_cell.length_b   1.000
_cell.length_c   1.000
_cell.angle_alpha   90.00
_cell.angle_beta   90.00
_cell.angle_gamma   90.00
#
_symmetry.space_group_name_H-M   'P 1'
#
loop_
_entity.id
_entity.type
_entity.pdbx_description
1 polymer ?
#
loop_
_entity_poly.entity_id
_entity_poly.type
_entity_poly.pdbx_seq_one_letter_code
_entity_poly.pdbx_strand_id
1 'polypeptide(L)'
;MRALVSGGSSGIGASTCLRMAEAALARGSQPKIAVCGQTSNATQDDVVRTIESMGGIAISLSGDLGDPAVPDQLVAAAVAEFGGLDALVANAGIASPGAICSLSIKDWDDMFAVNLRGAWLLAKAAYPHLRESRGSACFTSSMSGQLPHAGSGAYSPTKAALTMLAQTLALEWAPDGIRVNVVSPGMTHTPMSEKMYADPQIKRAREGIIPLGRIGEPMDIANVIEFLVSPLAGFVTGQDICVDGGFSKSILSHIPGRPSSKS
;
A
#
# COMPACT_ATOMS: atom_id res chain seq x y z
N MET A 1 -16.72 1.19 -9.98
CA MET A 1 -15.57 1.75 -9.22
C MET A 1 -14.39 1.87 -10.19
N ARG A 2 -13.79 3.07 -10.26
CA ARG A 2 -12.63 3.40 -11.09
C ARG A 2 -11.44 3.62 -10.17
N ALA A 3 -10.40 2.81 -10.30
CA ALA A 3 -9.28 2.83 -9.34
C ALA A 3 -7.92 2.81 -10.04
N LEU A 4 -6.93 3.46 -9.41
CA LEU A 4 -5.52 3.37 -9.76
C LEU A 4 -4.75 2.78 -8.57
N VAL A 5 -3.96 1.73 -8.82
CA VAL A 5 -3.13 1.06 -7.81
C VAL A 5 -1.67 1.10 -8.25
N SER A 6 -0.84 1.89 -7.56
CA SER A 6 0.59 1.88 -7.80
C SER A 6 1.27 0.69 -7.12
N GLY A 7 2.29 0.11 -7.76
CA GLY A 7 2.87 -1.16 -7.34
C GLY A 7 1.89 -2.34 -7.46
N GLY A 8 0.95 -2.24 -8.41
CA GLY A 8 -0.11 -3.22 -8.65
C GLY A 8 0.34 -4.51 -9.31
N SER A 9 1.60 -4.61 -9.74
CA SER A 9 2.12 -5.76 -10.48
C SER A 9 2.44 -6.98 -9.61
N SER A 10 2.55 -6.83 -8.28
CA SER A 10 2.93 -7.93 -7.39
C SER A 10 2.53 -7.68 -5.93
N GLY A 11 2.65 -8.70 -5.08
CA GLY A 11 2.50 -8.61 -3.63
C GLY A 11 1.19 -7.96 -3.19
N ILE A 12 1.27 -6.99 -2.26
CA ILE A 12 0.10 -6.30 -1.71
C ILE A 12 -0.70 -5.58 -2.80
N GLY A 13 -0.02 -4.89 -3.74
CA GLY A 13 -0.69 -4.15 -4.80
C GLY A 13 -1.50 -5.05 -5.73
N ALA A 14 -0.94 -6.18 -6.17
CA ALA A 14 -1.65 -7.15 -7.00
C ALA A 14 -2.87 -7.73 -6.28
N SER A 15 -2.69 -8.17 -5.02
CA SER A 15 -3.81 -8.66 -4.20
C SER A 15 -4.88 -7.58 -3.99
N THR A 16 -4.46 -6.31 -3.86
CA THR A 16 -5.40 -5.18 -3.75
C THR A 16 -6.21 -5.00 -5.03
N CYS A 17 -5.58 -5.04 -6.21
CA CYS A 17 -6.29 -4.97 -7.49
C CYS A 17 -7.36 -6.06 -7.61
N LEU A 18 -6.99 -7.30 -7.32
CA LEU A 18 -7.90 -8.44 -7.37
C LEU A 18 -9.04 -8.32 -6.34
N ARG A 19 -8.70 -7.98 -5.10
CA ARG A 19 -9.70 -7.83 -4.03
C ARG A 19 -10.70 -6.70 -4.31
N MET A 20 -10.23 -5.57 -4.86
CA MET A 20 -11.09 -4.47 -5.26
C MET A 20 -12.02 -4.86 -6.41
N ALA A 21 -11.53 -5.67 -7.37
CA ALA A 21 -12.36 -6.18 -8.47
C ALA A 21 -13.45 -7.10 -7.94
N GLU A 22 -13.11 -8.11 -7.14
CA GLU A 22 -14.07 -9.04 -6.51
C GLU A 22 -15.15 -8.30 -5.72
N ALA A 23 -14.73 -7.37 -4.86
CA ALA A 23 -15.65 -6.64 -4.00
C ALA A 23 -16.57 -5.68 -4.78
N ALA A 24 -16.08 -5.07 -5.86
CA ALA A 24 -16.91 -4.23 -6.73
C ALA A 24 -17.98 -5.06 -7.44
N LEU A 25 -17.61 -6.21 -7.99
CA LEU A 25 -18.54 -7.14 -8.64
C LEU A 25 -19.59 -7.68 -7.65
N ALA A 26 -19.18 -8.05 -6.45
CA ALA A 26 -20.09 -8.50 -5.40
C ALA A 26 -21.11 -7.43 -5.00
N ARG A 27 -20.75 -6.14 -5.16
CA ARG A 27 -21.66 -4.99 -4.96
C ARG A 27 -22.46 -4.60 -6.22
N GLY A 28 -22.41 -5.40 -7.28
CA GLY A 28 -23.10 -5.15 -8.55
C GLY A 28 -22.51 -3.98 -9.35
N SER A 29 -21.26 -3.60 -9.10
CA SER A 29 -20.55 -2.53 -9.81
C SER A 29 -19.43 -3.10 -10.66
N GLN A 30 -19.31 -2.67 -11.92
CA GLN A 30 -18.19 -3.04 -12.78
C GLN A 30 -16.90 -2.36 -12.29
N PRO A 31 -15.85 -3.11 -11.90
CA PRO A 31 -14.55 -2.54 -11.57
C PRO A 31 -13.83 -2.08 -12.84
N LYS A 32 -13.17 -0.92 -12.75
CA LYS A 32 -12.21 -0.42 -13.72
C LYS A 32 -10.92 -0.12 -12.98
N ILE A 33 -9.85 -0.89 -13.23
CA ILE A 33 -8.63 -0.85 -12.43
C ILE A 33 -7.39 -0.62 -13.29
N ALA A 34 -6.68 0.48 -13.04
CA ALA A 34 -5.36 0.74 -13.59
C ALA A 34 -4.32 0.07 -12.68
N VAL A 35 -3.71 -0.99 -13.19
CA VAL A 35 -2.63 -1.74 -12.56
C VAL A 35 -1.31 -1.08 -12.93
N CYS A 36 -0.67 -0.35 -12.00
CA CYS A 36 0.55 0.39 -12.30
C CYS A 36 1.78 -0.33 -11.73
N GLY A 37 2.78 -0.59 -12.60
CA GLY A 37 4.10 -1.12 -12.25
C GLY A 37 5.23 -0.15 -12.60
N GLN A 38 6.46 -0.42 -12.14
CA GLN A 38 7.62 0.35 -12.58
C GLN A 38 7.94 0.07 -14.05
N THR A 39 7.88 -1.20 -14.42
CA THR A 39 8.06 -1.68 -15.79
C THR A 39 6.97 -2.68 -16.12
N SER A 40 6.56 -2.74 -17.38
CA SER A 40 5.63 -3.78 -17.84
C SER A 40 6.29 -5.17 -17.71
N ASN A 41 5.54 -6.12 -17.16
CA ASN A 41 5.99 -7.49 -16.98
C ASN A 41 4.83 -8.48 -16.95
N ALA A 42 5.15 -9.77 -17.11
CA ALA A 42 4.16 -10.84 -17.18
C ALA A 42 3.24 -10.93 -15.95
N THR A 43 3.76 -10.63 -14.75
CA THR A 43 2.92 -10.66 -13.52
C THR A 43 1.89 -9.54 -13.51
N GLN A 44 2.21 -8.38 -14.05
CA GLN A 44 1.26 -7.27 -14.22
C GLN A 44 0.15 -7.65 -15.22
N ASP A 45 0.52 -8.26 -16.33
CA ASP A 45 -0.43 -8.73 -17.35
C ASP A 45 -1.31 -9.86 -16.81
N ASP A 46 -0.80 -10.72 -15.92
CA ASP A 46 -1.60 -11.75 -15.24
C ASP A 46 -2.67 -11.14 -14.33
N VAL A 47 -2.35 -10.07 -13.60
CA VAL A 47 -3.33 -9.34 -12.78
C VAL A 47 -4.42 -8.74 -13.66
N VAL A 48 -4.05 -8.10 -14.77
CA VAL A 48 -5.01 -7.52 -15.74
C VAL A 48 -5.93 -8.62 -16.28
N ARG A 49 -5.38 -9.69 -16.84
CA ARG A 49 -6.16 -10.83 -17.37
C ARG A 49 -7.10 -11.43 -16.32
N THR A 50 -6.64 -11.53 -15.07
CA THR A 50 -7.46 -12.08 -13.99
C THR A 50 -8.67 -11.18 -13.72
N ILE A 51 -8.49 -9.86 -13.65
CA ILE A 51 -9.60 -8.91 -13.46
C ILE A 51 -10.58 -8.97 -14.63
N GLU A 52 -10.09 -9.06 -15.86
CA GLU A 52 -10.92 -9.17 -17.06
C GLU A 52 -11.71 -10.50 -17.09
N SER A 53 -11.09 -11.60 -16.67
CA SER A 53 -11.77 -12.91 -16.58
C SER A 53 -12.90 -12.92 -15.55
N MET A 54 -12.84 -12.05 -14.53
CA MET A 54 -13.92 -11.85 -13.56
C MET A 54 -15.06 -10.97 -14.11
N GLY A 55 -14.88 -10.30 -15.27
CA GLY A 55 -15.85 -9.37 -15.83
C GLY A 55 -15.56 -7.89 -15.50
N GLY A 56 -14.38 -7.59 -14.97
CA GLY A 56 -13.87 -6.23 -14.80
C GLY A 56 -13.25 -5.65 -16.07
N ILE A 57 -12.86 -4.39 -16.01
CA ILE A 57 -12.01 -3.72 -16.99
C ILE A 57 -10.68 -3.40 -16.30
N ALA A 58 -9.57 -3.74 -16.93
CA ALA A 58 -8.26 -3.42 -16.39
C ALA A 58 -7.31 -2.93 -17.47
N ILE A 59 -6.40 -2.02 -17.09
CA ILE A 59 -5.31 -1.57 -17.95
C ILE A 59 -3.98 -1.71 -17.23
N SER A 60 -2.94 -2.06 -18.00
CA SER A 60 -1.56 -2.11 -17.54
C SER A 60 -0.89 -0.77 -17.84
N LEU A 61 -0.39 -0.09 -16.80
CA LEU A 61 0.37 1.16 -16.92
C LEU A 61 1.74 0.98 -16.29
N SER A 62 2.76 1.60 -16.88
CA SER A 62 4.14 1.48 -16.40
C SER A 62 4.82 2.83 -16.31
N GLY A 63 5.63 3.01 -15.26
CA GLY A 63 6.46 4.18 -15.08
C GLY A 63 7.17 4.20 -13.73
N ASP A 64 8.33 4.84 -13.71
CA ASP A 64 9.12 5.01 -12.50
C ASP A 64 8.60 6.20 -11.68
N LEU A 65 8.04 5.95 -10.50
CA LEU A 65 7.57 7.01 -9.60
C LEU A 65 8.70 7.88 -9.03
N GLY A 66 9.95 7.49 -9.21
CA GLY A 66 11.11 8.35 -8.94
C GLY A 66 11.22 9.53 -9.91
N ASP A 67 10.70 9.40 -11.14
CA ASP A 67 10.57 10.50 -12.10
C ASP A 67 9.33 11.34 -11.78
N PRO A 68 9.49 12.65 -11.49
CA PRO A 68 8.36 13.51 -11.11
C PRO A 68 7.30 13.73 -12.21
N ALA A 69 7.60 13.43 -13.47
CA ALA A 69 6.64 13.56 -14.58
C ALA A 69 5.69 12.35 -14.68
N VAL A 70 6.10 11.17 -14.19
CA VAL A 70 5.38 9.91 -14.38
C VAL A 70 4.04 9.85 -13.61
N PRO A 71 3.93 10.30 -12.36
CA PRO A 71 2.66 10.25 -11.63
C PRO A 71 1.48 10.90 -12.34
N ASP A 72 1.70 12.08 -12.93
CA ASP A 72 0.67 12.79 -13.70
C ASP A 72 0.24 12.01 -14.96
N GLN A 73 1.21 11.43 -15.67
CA GLN A 73 0.96 10.61 -16.86
C GLN A 73 0.12 9.36 -16.53
N LEU A 74 0.43 8.66 -15.43
CA LEU A 74 -0.32 7.48 -14.99
C LEU A 74 -1.77 7.81 -14.66
N VAL A 75 -1.99 8.90 -13.93
CA VAL A 75 -3.35 9.35 -13.59
C VAL A 75 -4.10 9.80 -14.83
N ALA A 76 -3.47 10.58 -15.71
CA ALA A 76 -4.09 11.04 -16.94
C ALA A 76 -4.51 9.86 -17.85
N ALA A 77 -3.66 8.83 -17.98
CA ALA A 77 -3.98 7.63 -18.75
C ALA A 77 -5.16 6.86 -18.15
N ALA A 78 -5.18 6.66 -16.84
CA ALA A 78 -6.29 5.98 -16.16
C ALA A 78 -7.60 6.76 -16.31
N VAL A 79 -7.55 8.08 -16.17
CA VAL A 79 -8.73 8.95 -16.32
C VAL A 79 -9.24 8.97 -17.76
N ALA A 80 -8.35 9.01 -18.75
CA ALA A 80 -8.73 8.96 -20.15
C ALA A 80 -9.49 7.67 -20.50
N GLU A 81 -9.04 6.53 -19.95
CA GLU A 81 -9.67 5.22 -20.20
C GLU A 81 -10.98 5.04 -19.42
N PHE A 82 -11.04 5.49 -18.18
CA PHE A 82 -12.16 5.19 -17.29
C PHE A 82 -13.20 6.31 -17.19
N GLY A 83 -12.87 7.50 -17.66
CA GLY A 83 -13.74 8.69 -17.53
C GLY A 83 -13.76 9.28 -16.12
N GLY A 84 -12.72 9.06 -15.33
CA GLY A 84 -12.58 9.60 -13.96
C GLY A 84 -11.90 8.63 -13.00
N LEU A 85 -11.83 9.02 -11.72
CA LEU A 85 -11.20 8.20 -10.68
C LEU A 85 -12.03 8.29 -9.39
N ASP A 86 -12.32 7.12 -8.77
CA ASP A 86 -13.05 7.00 -7.50
C ASP A 86 -12.12 6.61 -6.35
N ALA A 87 -11.02 5.91 -6.65
CA ALA A 87 -10.07 5.45 -5.64
C ALA A 87 -8.61 5.52 -6.14
N LEU A 88 -7.72 6.00 -5.26
CA LEU A 88 -6.27 5.91 -5.42
C LEU A 88 -5.68 5.00 -4.36
N VAL A 89 -4.86 4.02 -4.76
CA VAL A 89 -4.04 3.25 -3.83
C VAL A 89 -2.56 3.53 -4.12
N ALA A 90 -1.94 4.35 -3.29
CA ALA A 90 -0.51 4.67 -3.33
C ALA A 90 0.26 3.59 -2.55
N ASN A 91 0.56 2.47 -3.24
CA ASN A 91 1.18 1.29 -2.62
C ASN A 91 2.63 1.06 -3.06
N ALA A 92 3.08 1.59 -4.20
CA ALA A 92 4.46 1.42 -4.65
C ALA A 92 5.46 1.88 -3.59
N GLY A 93 6.54 1.14 -3.48
CA GLY A 93 7.64 1.48 -2.57
C GLY A 93 8.86 0.60 -2.79
N ILE A 94 10.00 1.13 -2.42
CA ILE A 94 11.30 0.45 -2.46
C ILE A 94 11.95 0.49 -1.08
N ALA A 95 12.87 -0.45 -0.85
CA ALA A 95 13.69 -0.48 0.35
C ALA A 95 15.15 -0.77 -0.04
N SER A 96 16.06 -0.03 0.57
CA SER A 96 17.50 -0.29 0.52
C SER A 96 17.99 -0.41 1.97
N PRO A 97 18.02 -1.65 2.52
CA PRO A 97 18.41 -1.86 3.91
C PRO A 97 19.89 -1.57 4.13
N GLY A 98 20.20 -0.99 5.28
CA GLY A 98 21.56 -0.62 5.68
C GLY A 98 21.57 0.29 6.91
N ALA A 99 22.73 0.47 7.53
CA ALA A 99 22.88 1.44 8.61
C ALA A 99 22.83 2.87 8.03
N ILE A 100 22.15 3.79 8.71
CA ILE A 100 22.00 5.18 8.21
C ILE A 100 23.35 5.88 8.01
N CYS A 101 24.32 5.62 8.89
CA CYS A 101 25.66 6.24 8.79
C CYS A 101 26.47 5.81 7.55
N SER A 102 26.14 4.69 6.92
CA SER A 102 26.80 4.16 5.71
C SER A 102 25.89 4.16 4.47
N LEU A 103 24.66 4.65 4.61
CA LEU A 103 23.73 4.72 3.48
C LEU A 103 24.23 5.71 2.44
N SER A 104 24.18 5.34 1.16
CA SER A 104 24.54 6.27 0.09
C SER A 104 23.50 7.37 -0.06
N ILE A 105 23.92 8.55 -0.50
CA ILE A 105 22.99 9.65 -0.84
C ILE A 105 22.00 9.19 -1.90
N LYS A 106 22.46 8.40 -2.88
CA LYS A 106 21.61 7.86 -3.92
C LYS A 106 20.49 6.97 -3.36
N ASP A 107 20.80 6.03 -2.47
CA ASP A 107 19.79 5.15 -1.87
C ASP A 107 18.80 5.95 -1.00
N TRP A 108 19.29 6.96 -0.30
CA TRP A 108 18.45 7.89 0.46
C TRP A 108 17.48 8.62 -0.47
N ASP A 109 17.99 9.27 -1.51
CA ASP A 109 17.19 10.06 -2.45
C ASP A 109 16.20 9.21 -3.23
N ASP A 110 16.59 8.01 -3.70
CA ASP A 110 15.71 7.08 -4.41
C ASP A 110 14.53 6.66 -3.52
N MET A 111 14.79 6.32 -2.26
CA MET A 111 13.70 5.95 -1.33
C MET A 111 12.74 7.11 -1.08
N PHE A 112 13.24 8.33 -0.88
CA PHE A 112 12.37 9.51 -0.73
C PHE A 112 11.65 9.86 -2.03
N ALA A 113 12.31 9.71 -3.17
CA ALA A 113 11.72 9.96 -4.48
C ALA A 113 10.53 9.03 -4.75
N VAL A 114 10.69 7.73 -4.54
CA VAL A 114 9.63 6.74 -4.84
C VAL A 114 8.59 6.70 -3.72
N ASN A 115 9.02 6.49 -2.46
CA ASN A 115 8.10 6.18 -1.35
C ASN A 115 7.30 7.38 -0.87
N LEU A 116 7.82 8.61 -1.03
CA LEU A 116 7.18 9.82 -0.53
C LEU A 116 6.79 10.78 -1.65
N ARG A 117 7.77 11.28 -2.42
CA ARG A 117 7.49 12.27 -3.48
C ARG A 117 6.57 11.71 -4.56
N GLY A 118 6.84 10.49 -5.04
CA GLY A 118 6.01 9.83 -6.06
C GLY A 118 4.58 9.61 -5.58
N ALA A 119 4.40 9.15 -4.33
CA ALA A 119 3.08 8.99 -3.73
C ALA A 119 2.33 10.33 -3.58
N TRP A 120 3.03 11.40 -3.17
CA TRP A 120 2.46 12.74 -3.11
C TRP A 120 2.04 13.25 -4.48
N LEU A 121 2.89 13.07 -5.50
CA LEU A 121 2.58 13.50 -6.87
C LEU A 121 1.40 12.73 -7.47
N LEU A 122 1.31 11.41 -7.22
CA LEU A 122 0.12 10.63 -7.59
C LEU A 122 -1.15 11.19 -6.92
N ALA A 123 -1.08 11.48 -5.64
CA ALA A 123 -2.19 12.05 -4.90
C ALA A 123 -2.60 13.43 -5.45
N LYS A 124 -1.61 14.29 -5.72
CA LYS A 124 -1.82 15.61 -6.33
C LYS A 124 -2.51 15.52 -7.69
N ALA A 125 -2.04 14.62 -8.56
CA ALA A 125 -2.64 14.41 -9.88
C ALA A 125 -4.06 13.82 -9.79
N ALA A 126 -4.30 12.91 -8.83
CA ALA A 126 -5.59 12.28 -8.63
C ALA A 126 -6.64 13.20 -7.98
N TYR A 127 -6.21 14.24 -7.24
CA TYR A 127 -7.08 15.11 -6.45
C TYR A 127 -8.29 15.65 -7.20
N PRO A 128 -8.19 16.28 -8.40
CA PRO A 128 -9.36 16.83 -9.08
C PRO A 128 -10.42 15.77 -9.40
N HIS A 129 -9.99 14.55 -9.72
CA HIS A 129 -10.87 13.44 -10.08
C HIS A 129 -11.51 12.80 -8.84
N LEU A 130 -10.74 12.68 -7.74
CA LEU A 130 -11.27 12.23 -6.45
C LEU A 130 -12.26 13.24 -5.85
N ARG A 131 -12.03 14.54 -6.07
CA ARG A 131 -12.97 15.61 -5.66
C ARG A 131 -14.28 15.50 -6.41
N GLU A 132 -14.24 15.32 -7.72
CA GLU A 132 -15.44 15.16 -8.56
C GLU A 132 -16.28 13.94 -8.13
N SER A 133 -15.61 12.82 -7.83
CA SER A 133 -16.28 11.59 -7.42
C SER A 133 -16.60 11.51 -5.91
N ARG A 134 -16.10 12.44 -5.08
CA ARG A 134 -16.05 12.34 -3.61
C ARG A 134 -15.42 11.02 -3.18
N GLY A 135 -14.31 10.69 -3.82
CA GLY A 135 -13.65 9.41 -3.73
C GLY A 135 -12.78 9.22 -2.50
N SER A 136 -11.81 8.34 -2.62
CA SER A 136 -10.91 8.03 -1.50
C SER A 136 -9.49 7.71 -1.96
N ALA A 137 -8.52 7.96 -1.06
CA ALA A 137 -7.13 7.53 -1.23
C ALA A 137 -6.68 6.66 -0.05
N CYS A 138 -5.90 5.62 -0.34
CA CYS A 138 -5.25 4.80 0.67
C CYS A 138 -3.75 4.75 0.38
N PHE A 139 -2.94 5.01 1.40
CA PHE A 139 -1.49 4.97 1.31
C PHE A 139 -0.96 3.74 2.05
N THR A 140 -0.09 2.97 1.40
CA THR A 140 0.57 1.83 2.04
C THR A 140 1.86 2.28 2.71
N SER A 141 1.78 2.52 4.03
CA SER A 141 2.93 2.81 4.87
C SER A 141 3.63 1.50 5.31
N SER A 142 3.94 1.36 6.57
CA SER A 142 4.53 0.17 7.19
C SER A 142 4.46 0.32 8.71
N MET A 143 4.46 -0.78 9.45
CA MET A 143 4.74 -0.75 10.90
C MET A 143 6.08 -0.05 11.19
N SER A 144 7.04 -0.09 10.24
CA SER A 144 8.32 0.61 10.34
C SER A 144 8.21 2.13 10.25
N GLY A 145 7.06 2.68 9.84
CA GLY A 145 6.76 4.11 9.92
C GLY A 145 6.29 4.54 11.32
N GLN A 146 5.84 3.60 12.14
CA GLN A 146 5.40 3.83 13.52
C GLN A 146 6.45 3.41 14.54
N LEU A 147 7.18 2.32 14.26
CA LEU A 147 8.20 1.74 15.14
C LEU A 147 9.58 1.82 14.47
N PRO A 148 10.60 2.39 15.12
CA PRO A 148 11.92 2.47 14.55
C PRO A 148 12.50 1.07 14.29
N HIS A 149 13.10 0.90 13.12
CA HIS A 149 13.69 -0.37 12.70
C HIS A 149 15.16 -0.14 12.32
N ALA A 150 16.08 -0.53 13.19
CA ALA A 150 17.50 -0.45 12.92
C ALA A 150 17.87 -1.26 11.66
N GLY A 151 18.72 -0.70 10.81
CA GLY A 151 19.14 -1.34 9.56
C GLY A 151 18.15 -1.21 8.39
N SER A 152 17.07 -0.45 8.54
CA SER A 152 16.10 -0.21 7.46
C SER A 152 16.53 0.89 6.47
N GLY A 153 17.69 1.51 6.66
CA GLY A 153 18.10 2.68 5.88
C GLY A 153 17.10 3.83 6.03
N ALA A 154 16.80 4.52 4.94
CA ALA A 154 15.81 5.60 4.92
C ALA A 154 14.35 5.09 4.83
N TYR A 155 14.11 3.79 4.78
CA TYR A 155 12.76 3.24 4.61
C TYR A 155 11.81 3.69 5.73
N SER A 156 12.18 3.50 7.00
CA SER A 156 11.35 3.94 8.14
C SER A 156 11.06 5.45 8.13
N PRO A 157 12.04 6.35 7.94
CA PRO A 157 11.79 7.78 7.74
C PRO A 157 10.81 8.07 6.60
N THR A 158 10.94 7.42 5.43
CA THR A 158 10.01 7.66 4.31
C THR A 158 8.59 7.21 4.64
N LYS A 159 8.41 6.09 5.35
CA LYS A 159 7.09 5.58 5.72
C LYS A 159 6.42 6.40 6.84
N ALA A 160 7.21 6.92 7.78
CA ALA A 160 6.70 7.87 8.77
C ALA A 160 6.24 9.18 8.12
N ALA A 161 7.04 9.73 7.20
CA ALA A 161 6.68 10.92 6.44
C ALA A 161 5.44 10.69 5.55
N LEU A 162 5.31 9.51 4.93
CA LEU A 162 4.15 9.14 4.13
C LEU A 162 2.86 9.08 4.97
N THR A 163 2.95 8.55 6.18
CA THR A 163 1.82 8.52 7.13
C THR A 163 1.37 9.94 7.47
N MET A 164 2.30 10.83 7.82
CA MET A 164 1.98 12.22 8.14
C MET A 164 1.42 12.97 6.93
N LEU A 165 1.97 12.75 5.74
CA LEU A 165 1.43 13.31 4.49
C LEU A 165 -0.04 12.90 4.29
N ALA A 166 -0.34 11.61 4.39
CA ALA A 166 -1.70 11.12 4.20
C ALA A 166 -2.69 11.70 5.23
N GLN A 167 -2.28 11.83 6.50
CA GLN A 167 -3.08 12.44 7.54
C GLN A 167 -3.32 13.93 7.29
N THR A 168 -2.32 14.66 6.77
CA THR A 168 -2.48 16.06 6.36
C THR A 168 -3.49 16.18 5.22
N LEU A 169 -3.34 15.34 4.18
CA LEU A 169 -4.29 15.31 3.06
C LEU A 169 -5.71 14.94 3.50
N ALA A 170 -5.87 14.09 4.51
CA ALA A 170 -7.18 13.74 5.05
C ALA A 170 -7.93 14.96 5.60
N LEU A 171 -7.22 15.87 6.27
CA LEU A 171 -7.80 17.10 6.80
C LEU A 171 -8.07 18.14 5.71
N GLU A 172 -7.13 18.31 4.78
CA GLU A 172 -7.26 19.29 3.69
C GLU A 172 -8.35 18.91 2.69
N TRP A 173 -8.57 17.60 2.43
CA TRP A 173 -9.50 17.12 1.41
C TRP A 173 -10.89 16.74 1.94
N ALA A 174 -11.04 16.68 3.27
CA ALA A 174 -12.34 16.36 3.88
C ALA A 174 -13.46 17.33 3.47
N PRO A 175 -13.24 18.67 3.33
CA PRO A 175 -14.28 19.58 2.86
C PRO A 175 -14.79 19.26 1.44
N ASP A 176 -13.95 18.62 0.60
CA ASP A 176 -14.32 18.17 -0.74
C ASP A 176 -14.99 16.77 -0.74
N GLY A 177 -15.18 16.17 0.43
CA GLY A 177 -15.79 14.85 0.59
C GLY A 177 -14.85 13.69 0.28
N ILE A 178 -13.55 13.94 0.15
CA ILE A 178 -12.52 12.91 -0.11
C ILE A 178 -12.05 12.34 1.24
N ARG A 179 -11.96 11.02 1.33
CA ARG A 179 -11.39 10.32 2.49
C ARG A 179 -9.96 9.87 2.17
N VAL A 180 -9.06 10.05 3.11
CA VAL A 180 -7.66 9.61 2.97
C VAL A 180 -7.25 8.84 4.21
N ASN A 181 -6.75 7.61 4.02
CA ASN A 181 -6.31 6.74 5.10
C ASN A 181 -4.98 6.05 4.77
N VAL A 182 -4.40 5.44 5.78
CA VAL A 182 -3.15 4.70 5.70
C VAL A 182 -3.38 3.26 6.15
N VAL A 183 -2.73 2.33 5.48
CA VAL A 183 -2.53 0.98 5.98
C VAL A 183 -1.05 0.78 6.23
N SER A 184 -0.71 0.29 7.42
CA SER A 184 0.65 -0.01 7.86
C SER A 184 0.83 -1.52 7.99
N PRO A 185 1.30 -2.21 6.93
CA PRO A 185 1.58 -3.64 6.99
C PRO A 185 2.65 -3.99 8.02
N GLY A 186 2.46 -5.12 8.70
CA GLY A 186 3.49 -5.79 9.46
C GLY A 186 4.36 -6.71 8.62
N MET A 187 4.84 -7.79 9.24
CA MET A 187 5.59 -8.84 8.56
C MET A 187 4.69 -9.58 7.57
N THR A 188 4.85 -9.31 6.29
CA THR A 188 4.01 -9.84 5.20
C THR A 188 4.87 -10.54 4.16
N HIS A 189 4.40 -11.68 3.63
CA HIS A 189 5.08 -12.44 2.58
C HIS A 189 4.84 -11.77 1.22
N THR A 190 5.85 -11.13 0.69
CA THR A 190 5.81 -10.39 -0.59
C THR A 190 7.13 -10.62 -1.35
N PRO A 191 7.23 -10.29 -2.64
CA PRO A 191 8.51 -10.36 -3.35
C PRO A 191 9.63 -9.56 -2.66
N MET A 192 9.32 -8.47 -1.97
CA MET A 192 10.30 -7.68 -1.20
C MET A 192 10.89 -8.47 -0.02
N SER A 193 10.13 -9.38 0.58
CA SER A 193 10.53 -10.18 1.76
C SER A 193 10.86 -11.64 1.44
N GLU A 194 10.69 -12.08 0.20
CA GLU A 194 10.85 -13.46 -0.27
C GLU A 194 12.16 -14.10 0.19
N LYS A 195 13.28 -13.42 -0.08
CA LYS A 195 14.62 -13.93 0.28
C LYS A 195 14.76 -14.16 1.79
N MET A 196 14.10 -13.35 2.61
CA MET A 196 14.15 -13.46 4.06
C MET A 196 13.37 -14.68 4.56
N TYR A 197 12.19 -14.93 3.96
CA TYR A 197 11.33 -16.05 4.37
C TYR A 197 11.69 -17.38 3.68
N ALA A 198 12.64 -17.38 2.74
CA ALA A 198 13.23 -18.58 2.19
C ALA A 198 13.99 -19.38 3.24
N ASP A 199 14.48 -18.75 4.33
CA ASP A 199 15.05 -19.44 5.48
C ASP A 199 13.93 -19.84 6.48
N PRO A 200 13.66 -21.17 6.66
CA PRO A 200 12.61 -21.66 7.55
C PRO A 200 12.85 -21.34 9.03
N GLN A 201 14.11 -21.12 9.45
CA GLN A 201 14.42 -20.77 10.82
C GLN A 201 14.04 -19.31 11.10
N ILE A 202 14.39 -18.40 10.19
CA ILE A 202 14.00 -16.99 10.26
C ILE A 202 12.48 -16.87 10.22
N LYS A 203 11.81 -17.59 9.30
CA LYS A 203 10.36 -17.59 9.20
C LYS A 203 9.72 -18.00 10.51
N ARG A 204 10.07 -19.16 11.08
CA ARG A 204 9.53 -19.65 12.35
C ARG A 204 9.80 -18.70 13.52
N ALA A 205 11.00 -18.12 13.59
CA ALA A 205 11.33 -17.17 14.65
C ALA A 205 10.43 -15.92 14.59
N ARG A 206 10.12 -15.44 13.40
CA ARG A 206 9.20 -14.30 13.20
C ARG A 206 7.74 -14.67 13.46
N GLU A 207 7.29 -15.84 13.02
CA GLU A 207 5.94 -16.34 13.36
C GLU A 207 5.74 -16.47 14.86
N GLY A 208 6.78 -16.89 15.60
CA GLY A 208 6.73 -17.04 17.05
C GLY A 208 6.57 -15.75 17.85
N ILE A 209 6.88 -14.58 17.25
CA ILE A 209 6.72 -13.28 17.91
C ILE A 209 5.47 -12.52 17.47
N ILE A 210 4.76 -13.01 16.46
CA ILE A 210 3.49 -12.44 16.01
C ILE A 210 2.36 -13.09 16.82
N PRO A 211 1.50 -12.34 17.53
CA PRO A 211 0.41 -12.93 18.31
C PRO A 211 -0.52 -13.86 17.53
N LEU A 212 -0.82 -13.57 16.26
CA LEU A 212 -1.60 -14.47 15.39
C LEU A 212 -0.80 -15.68 14.88
N GLY A 213 0.48 -15.83 15.22
CA GLY A 213 1.30 -17.03 14.99
C GLY A 213 1.67 -17.29 13.52
N ARG A 214 1.53 -16.32 12.62
CA ARG A 214 1.88 -16.45 11.21
C ARG A 214 2.39 -15.15 10.60
N ILE A 215 3.17 -15.28 9.55
CA ILE A 215 3.46 -14.16 8.66
C ILE A 215 2.15 -13.78 7.92
N GLY A 216 1.90 -12.49 7.73
CA GLY A 216 0.75 -12.01 6.96
C GLY A 216 0.89 -12.32 5.48
N GLU A 217 -0.23 -12.53 4.82
CA GLU A 217 -0.31 -12.67 3.37
C GLU A 217 -0.72 -11.33 2.72
N PRO A 218 -0.37 -11.06 1.46
CA PRO A 218 -0.78 -9.85 0.75
C PRO A 218 -2.28 -9.57 0.82
N MET A 219 -3.10 -10.62 0.81
CA MET A 219 -4.55 -10.51 0.89
C MET A 219 -5.04 -9.98 2.26
N ASP A 220 -4.32 -10.24 3.36
CA ASP A 220 -4.67 -9.67 4.67
C ASP A 220 -4.65 -8.13 4.62
N ILE A 221 -3.67 -7.58 3.92
CA ILE A 221 -3.51 -6.14 3.73
C ILE A 221 -4.53 -5.59 2.72
N ALA A 222 -4.70 -6.31 1.60
CA ALA A 222 -5.61 -5.94 0.53
C ALA A 222 -7.07 -5.81 1.00
N ASN A 223 -7.51 -6.67 1.92
CA ASN A 223 -8.84 -6.61 2.53
C ASN A 223 -9.07 -5.28 3.28
N VAL A 224 -8.07 -4.79 4.01
CA VAL A 224 -8.17 -3.52 4.75
C VAL A 224 -8.11 -2.33 3.79
N ILE A 225 -7.24 -2.38 2.77
CA ILE A 225 -7.18 -1.34 1.74
C ILE A 225 -8.53 -1.23 1.03
N GLU A 226 -9.11 -2.37 0.59
CA GLU A 226 -10.41 -2.38 -0.07
C GLU A 226 -11.50 -1.78 0.81
N PHE A 227 -11.58 -2.18 2.08
CA PHE A 227 -12.51 -1.57 3.04
C PHE A 227 -12.35 -0.05 3.09
N LEU A 228 -11.13 0.45 3.25
CA LEU A 228 -10.85 1.89 3.40
C LEU A 228 -11.19 2.70 2.15
N VAL A 229 -11.02 2.15 0.96
CA VAL A 229 -11.39 2.87 -0.28
C VAL A 229 -12.85 2.65 -0.68
N SER A 230 -13.54 1.70 -0.07
CA SER A 230 -14.95 1.41 -0.34
C SER A 230 -15.92 2.35 0.38
N PRO A 231 -17.21 2.38 -0.03
CA PRO A 231 -18.25 3.13 0.68
C PRO A 231 -18.47 2.67 2.12
N LEU A 232 -18.07 1.46 2.50
CA LEU A 232 -18.20 0.93 3.86
C LEU A 232 -17.40 1.74 4.89
N ALA A 233 -16.33 2.40 4.46
CA ALA A 233 -15.50 3.28 5.30
C ALA A 233 -15.96 4.76 5.22
N GLY A 234 -17.27 5.03 4.98
CA GLY A 234 -17.79 6.36 4.72
C GLY A 234 -17.53 7.41 5.82
N PHE A 235 -17.21 6.99 7.04
CA PHE A 235 -16.89 7.89 8.16
C PHE A 235 -15.47 7.64 8.72
N VAL A 236 -14.58 7.06 7.89
CA VAL A 236 -13.18 6.76 8.25
C VAL A 236 -12.27 7.62 7.38
N THR A 237 -11.58 8.58 7.98
CA THR A 237 -10.53 9.40 7.33
C THR A 237 -9.44 9.76 8.33
N GLY A 238 -8.21 9.97 7.87
CA GLY A 238 -7.04 10.32 8.69
C GLY A 238 -6.49 9.16 9.55
N GLN A 239 -6.97 7.92 9.35
CA GLN A 239 -6.55 6.79 10.16
C GLN A 239 -5.31 6.10 9.58
N ASP A 240 -4.45 5.60 10.46
CA ASP A 240 -3.37 4.68 10.13
C ASP A 240 -3.68 3.32 10.79
N ILE A 241 -4.08 2.35 9.96
CA ILE A 241 -4.46 1.01 10.43
C ILE A 241 -3.28 0.07 10.27
N CYS A 242 -2.72 -0.37 11.40
CA CYS A 242 -1.69 -1.38 11.41
C CYS A 242 -2.30 -2.77 11.19
N VAL A 243 -1.79 -3.49 10.16
CA VAL A 243 -2.23 -4.85 9.80
C VAL A 243 -1.02 -5.78 9.96
N ASP A 244 -0.78 -6.24 11.18
CA ASP A 244 0.48 -6.86 11.61
C ASP A 244 0.31 -8.11 12.50
N GLY A 245 -0.89 -8.64 12.59
CA GLY A 245 -1.18 -9.79 13.45
C GLY A 245 -1.01 -9.51 14.95
N GLY A 246 -1.02 -8.24 15.36
CA GLY A 246 -0.86 -7.79 16.75
C GLY A 246 0.60 -7.55 17.16
N PHE A 247 1.57 -7.69 16.23
CA PHE A 247 3.00 -7.57 16.57
C PHE A 247 3.35 -6.24 17.24
N SER A 248 2.94 -5.10 16.67
CA SER A 248 3.26 -3.77 17.22
C SER A 248 2.72 -3.53 18.64
N LYS A 249 1.72 -4.28 19.07
CA LYS A 249 1.10 -4.20 20.39
C LYS A 249 1.63 -5.26 21.37
N SER A 250 2.46 -6.21 20.92
CA SER A 250 2.92 -7.35 21.71
C SER A 250 4.24 -7.15 22.47
N ILE A 251 4.89 -5.98 22.36
CA ILE A 251 6.23 -5.72 22.91
C ILE A 251 6.31 -6.10 24.40
N LEU A 252 5.30 -5.73 25.19
CA LEU A 252 5.28 -6.06 26.63
C LEU A 252 5.13 -7.55 26.91
N SER A 253 4.60 -8.34 25.98
CA SER A 253 4.46 -9.79 26.12
C SER A 253 5.80 -10.52 26.04
N HIS A 254 6.83 -9.89 25.49
CA HIS A 254 8.18 -10.45 25.37
C HIS A 254 9.07 -10.17 26.59
N ILE A 255 8.56 -9.45 27.61
CA ILE A 255 9.30 -9.21 28.85
C ILE A 255 9.20 -10.44 29.74
N PRO A 256 10.34 -11.08 30.12
CA PRO A 256 10.33 -12.25 30.99
C PRO A 256 9.66 -11.98 32.36
N GLY A 257 9.05 -13.01 32.94
CA GLY A 257 8.44 -12.93 34.29
C GLY A 257 7.04 -12.35 34.34
N ARG A 258 6.43 -11.98 33.20
CA ARG A 258 4.98 -11.65 33.15
C ARG A 258 4.15 -12.93 33.00
N PRO A 259 2.93 -12.99 33.61
CA PRO A 259 2.02 -14.11 33.37
C PRO A 259 1.75 -14.27 31.88
N SER A 260 2.02 -15.46 31.36
CA SER A 260 1.60 -15.79 29.99
C SER A 260 0.12 -16.20 30.04
N SER A 261 -0.66 -15.78 29.05
CA SER A 261 -2.05 -16.25 28.88
C SER A 261 -2.15 -17.71 28.43
N LYS A 262 -1.02 -18.45 28.42
CA LYS A 262 -0.96 -19.88 28.14
C LYS A 262 -0.82 -20.58 29.49
N SER A 263 -1.91 -20.84 30.17
CA SER A 263 -2.11 -21.87 31.16
C SER A 263 -3.10 -22.89 30.63
#